data_5dc048df92d011612d905c92abe83f07
#
_entry.id   5dc048df92d011612d905c92abe83f07
#
_cell.length_a   1.000
_cell.length_b   1.000
_cell.length_c   1.000
_cell.angle_alpha   90.00
_cell.angle_beta   90.00
_cell.angle_gamma   90.00
#
_symmetry.space_group_name_H-M   'P 1'
#
loop_
_entity.id
_entity.type
_entity.pdbx_description
1 polymer ?
#
loop_
_entity_poly.entity_id
_entity_poly.type
_entity_poly.pdbx_seq_one_letter_code
_entity_poly.pdbx_strand_id
1 'polypeptide(L)'
;IEGTHDRVSTTYKGLAKDAKPGDRLLIDDGKVAVVCKEVDGNDVVCEVTEGGPVSNNKGVSLPGMDISVPALSEKDIADLRFALNLGVDLVALSFVRSPADVDKVHEIMDEEGRRVPVIAKLEKPEAVDALESIVLAFDAIMIARGDLGVEVPLERVPLFQKRAIQIARENAKPVIVATQMLDSMISNLRPTRAEASDVANAVLDGADAVMLSGETSVGIDPVSYTHLTLPTTPY
;
A
#
# COMPACT_ATOMS: atom_id res chain seq x y z
N ILE A 1 -12.92 21.01 -8.31
CA ILE A 1 -12.84 22.40 -7.80
C ILE A 1 -11.38 22.63 -7.44
N GLU A 2 -10.85 23.82 -7.77
CA GLU A 2 -9.50 24.22 -7.36
C GLU A 2 -9.45 24.35 -5.83
N GLY A 3 -8.37 23.81 -5.21
CA GLY A 3 -8.19 23.85 -3.77
C GLY A 3 -7.91 25.27 -3.28
N THR A 4 -8.38 25.59 -2.06
CA THR A 4 -8.14 26.83 -1.34
C THR A 4 -7.54 26.51 0.03
N HIS A 5 -7.27 27.53 0.85
CA HIS A 5 -6.84 27.33 2.23
C HIS A 5 -7.85 26.52 3.05
N ASP A 6 -9.14 26.65 2.76
CA ASP A 6 -10.23 26.09 3.57
C ASP A 6 -10.94 24.92 2.87
N ARG A 7 -10.52 24.55 1.65
CA ARG A 7 -11.21 23.53 0.88
C ARG A 7 -10.28 22.82 -0.09
N VAL A 8 -10.38 21.49 -0.11
CA VAL A 8 -9.71 20.62 -1.08
C VAL A 8 -10.72 19.71 -1.75
N SER A 9 -10.43 19.25 -2.97
CA SER A 9 -11.27 18.29 -3.68
C SER A 9 -10.62 16.91 -3.70
N THR A 10 -11.45 15.88 -3.75
CA THR A 10 -11.03 14.48 -3.94
C THR A 10 -11.61 13.94 -5.23
N THR A 11 -10.93 12.95 -5.81
CA THR A 11 -11.45 12.18 -6.95
C THR A 11 -12.49 11.14 -6.53
N TYR A 12 -12.54 10.79 -5.24
CA TYR A 12 -13.53 9.86 -4.71
C TYR A 12 -14.90 10.52 -4.56
N LYS A 13 -15.77 10.31 -5.56
CA LYS A 13 -17.11 10.91 -5.61
C LYS A 13 -18.07 10.37 -4.56
N GLY A 14 -17.78 9.21 -3.98
CA GLY A 14 -18.58 8.57 -2.93
C GLY A 14 -18.35 9.14 -1.54
N LEU A 15 -17.34 9.99 -1.32
CA LEU A 15 -16.92 10.42 0.00
C LEU A 15 -18.08 10.99 0.85
N ALA A 16 -18.89 11.89 0.30
CA ALA A 16 -20.01 12.49 1.02
C ALA A 16 -21.15 11.50 1.34
N LYS A 17 -21.25 10.39 0.59
CA LYS A 17 -22.21 9.33 0.86
C LYS A 17 -21.76 8.39 1.96
N ASP A 18 -20.45 8.09 1.98
CA ASP A 18 -19.87 7.07 2.85
C ASP A 18 -19.40 7.67 4.19
N ALA A 19 -19.00 8.95 4.23
CA ALA A 19 -18.51 9.62 5.43
C ALA A 19 -19.63 9.88 6.46
N LYS A 20 -19.28 9.71 7.74
CA LYS A 20 -20.13 9.98 8.88
C LYS A 20 -19.42 10.87 9.89
N PRO A 21 -20.17 11.67 10.69
CA PRO A 21 -19.55 12.41 11.80
C PRO A 21 -18.75 11.49 12.71
N GLY A 22 -17.50 11.89 12.98
CA GLY A 22 -16.54 11.13 13.76
C GLY A 22 -15.53 10.32 12.92
N ASP A 23 -15.79 10.11 11.64
CA ASP A 23 -14.84 9.42 10.76
C ASP A 23 -13.56 10.24 10.60
N ARG A 24 -12.43 9.53 10.63
CA ARG A 24 -11.11 10.10 10.43
C ARG A 24 -10.69 9.99 8.97
N LEU A 25 -10.20 11.08 8.41
CA LEU A 25 -9.62 11.12 7.08
C LEU A 25 -8.15 11.50 7.21
N LEU A 26 -7.28 10.77 6.53
CA LEU A 26 -5.84 10.98 6.56
C LEU A 26 -5.36 11.36 5.15
N ILE A 27 -4.56 12.42 5.05
CA ILE A 27 -4.08 12.98 3.78
C ILE A 27 -2.55 12.89 3.77
N ASP A 28 -1.98 12.57 2.62
CA ASP A 28 -0.53 12.45 2.41
C ASP A 28 0.11 11.48 3.43
N ASP A 29 -0.34 10.22 3.41
CA ASP A 29 0.13 9.14 4.29
C ASP A 29 0.01 9.46 5.79
N GLY A 30 -1.03 10.22 6.15
CA GLY A 30 -1.32 10.58 7.54
C GLY A 30 -0.56 11.81 8.05
N LYS A 31 0.18 12.53 7.21
CA LYS A 31 0.83 13.80 7.60
C LYS A 31 -0.17 14.89 7.97
N VAL A 32 -1.37 14.83 7.39
CA VAL A 32 -2.49 15.69 7.75
C VAL A 32 -3.67 14.80 8.13
N ALA A 33 -4.27 15.07 9.29
CA ALA A 33 -5.43 14.33 9.78
C ALA A 33 -6.60 15.28 10.04
N VAL A 34 -7.77 14.85 9.59
CA VAL A 34 -9.02 15.59 9.81
C VAL A 34 -10.12 14.63 10.28
N VAL A 35 -11.08 15.15 11.04
CA VAL A 35 -12.23 14.39 11.53
C VAL A 35 -13.51 14.99 10.96
N CYS A 36 -14.33 14.17 10.31
CA CYS A 36 -15.64 14.57 9.81
C CYS A 36 -16.52 15.09 10.96
N LYS A 37 -17.09 16.28 10.79
CA LYS A 37 -18.06 16.86 11.71
C LYS A 37 -19.48 16.76 11.18
N GLU A 38 -19.65 17.03 9.91
CA GLU A 38 -20.94 16.95 9.23
C GLU A 38 -20.75 16.73 7.72
N VAL A 39 -21.80 16.31 7.07
CA VAL A 39 -21.88 16.22 5.61
C VAL A 39 -22.95 17.19 5.12
N ASP A 40 -22.56 18.15 4.29
CA ASP A 40 -23.46 19.14 3.69
C ASP A 40 -23.47 18.97 2.16
N GLY A 41 -24.51 18.32 1.67
CA GLY A 41 -24.64 18.00 0.26
C GLY A 41 -23.51 17.11 -0.26
N ASN A 42 -22.62 17.66 -1.07
CA ASN A 42 -21.44 16.96 -1.60
C ASN A 42 -20.16 17.30 -0.83
N ASP A 43 -20.25 18.11 0.19
CA ASP A 43 -19.11 18.53 0.99
C ASP A 43 -19.05 17.76 2.32
N VAL A 44 -17.86 17.34 2.70
CA VAL A 44 -17.58 16.77 4.02
C VAL A 44 -16.87 17.84 4.83
N VAL A 45 -17.52 18.38 5.83
CA VAL A 45 -16.97 19.40 6.73
C VAL A 45 -16.17 18.71 7.82
N CYS A 46 -14.89 19.08 7.91
CA CYS A 46 -13.96 18.43 8.81
C CYS A 46 -13.28 19.41 9.77
N GLU A 47 -12.94 18.92 10.94
CA GLU A 47 -12.02 19.60 11.86
C GLU A 47 -10.59 19.06 11.63
N VAL A 48 -9.63 19.95 11.46
CA VAL A 48 -8.22 19.57 11.36
C VAL A 48 -7.71 19.20 12.75
N THR A 49 -7.28 17.95 12.92
CA THR A 49 -6.67 17.45 14.17
C THR A 49 -5.14 17.47 14.10
N GLU A 50 -4.59 17.24 12.91
CA GLU A 50 -3.16 17.34 12.63
C GLU A 50 -2.99 18.15 11.33
N GLY A 51 -2.46 19.37 11.46
CA GLY A 51 -2.30 20.28 10.33
C GLY A 51 -0.95 20.12 9.64
N GLY A 52 -0.92 20.48 8.36
CA GLY A 52 0.29 20.46 7.55
C GLY A 52 0.04 20.95 6.12
N PRO A 53 1.08 21.08 5.29
CA PRO A 53 0.92 21.45 3.89
C PRO A 53 0.25 20.31 3.11
N VAL A 54 -0.74 20.66 2.29
CA VAL A 54 -1.38 19.73 1.35
C VAL A 54 -1.07 20.18 -0.07
N SER A 55 -0.41 19.33 -0.86
CA SER A 55 -0.15 19.59 -2.27
C SER A 55 -1.08 18.76 -3.18
N ASN A 56 -1.03 19.02 -4.47
CA ASN A 56 -1.84 18.30 -5.44
C ASN A 56 -1.50 16.81 -5.51
N ASN A 57 -2.48 15.99 -5.87
CA ASN A 57 -2.35 14.56 -6.12
C ASN A 57 -1.89 13.75 -4.89
N LYS A 58 -2.28 14.18 -3.70
CA LYS A 58 -2.03 13.42 -2.46
C LYS A 58 -3.11 12.38 -2.22
N GLY A 59 -2.67 11.21 -1.71
CA GLY A 59 -3.57 10.15 -1.30
C GLY A 59 -4.45 10.58 -0.13
N VAL A 60 -5.67 10.05 -0.10
CA VAL A 60 -6.59 10.17 1.03
C VAL A 60 -6.94 8.77 1.50
N SER A 61 -6.59 8.47 2.75
CA SER A 61 -6.96 7.22 3.40
C SER A 61 -8.14 7.46 4.33
N LEU A 62 -9.03 6.48 4.38
CA LEU A 62 -10.29 6.52 5.12
C LEU A 62 -10.34 5.34 6.11
N PRO A 63 -9.55 5.38 7.20
CA PRO A 63 -9.42 4.27 8.13
C PRO A 63 -10.75 3.88 8.77
N GLY A 64 -11.08 2.59 8.72
CA GLY A 64 -12.30 2.06 9.33
C GLY A 64 -13.61 2.45 8.65
N MET A 65 -13.57 3.17 7.52
CA MET A 65 -14.77 3.48 6.74
C MET A 65 -15.11 2.31 5.80
N ASP A 66 -16.38 1.96 5.80
CA ASP A 66 -16.94 0.99 4.85
C ASP A 66 -17.17 1.68 3.49
N ILE A 67 -16.15 1.66 2.65
CA ILE A 67 -16.17 2.33 1.34
C ILE A 67 -16.74 1.41 0.26
N SER A 68 -17.72 1.93 -0.49
CA SER A 68 -18.41 1.21 -1.56
C SER A 68 -17.63 1.14 -2.89
N VAL A 69 -16.28 0.97 -2.81
CA VAL A 69 -15.42 0.87 -3.99
C VAL A 69 -15.21 -0.60 -4.35
N PRO A 70 -15.45 -1.02 -5.61
CA PRO A 70 -15.12 -2.37 -6.06
C PRO A 70 -13.61 -2.64 -5.99
N ALA A 71 -13.23 -3.91 -5.85
CA ALA A 71 -11.81 -4.33 -5.82
C ALA A 71 -11.03 -3.86 -7.06
N LEU A 72 -11.69 -3.82 -8.23
CA LEU A 72 -11.15 -3.28 -9.48
C LEU A 72 -12.10 -2.23 -10.04
N SER A 73 -11.60 -1.02 -10.29
CA SER A 73 -12.33 -0.02 -11.07
C SER A 73 -12.32 -0.34 -12.57
N GLU A 74 -13.16 0.33 -13.35
CA GLU A 74 -13.13 0.21 -14.82
C GLU A 74 -11.75 0.56 -15.40
N LYS A 75 -11.08 1.54 -14.78
CA LYS A 75 -9.72 1.91 -15.17
C LYS A 75 -8.73 0.77 -14.88
N ASP A 76 -8.80 0.15 -13.70
CA ASP A 76 -7.91 -0.96 -13.33
C ASP A 76 -8.08 -2.15 -14.27
N ILE A 77 -9.32 -2.43 -14.68
CA ILE A 77 -9.62 -3.46 -15.69
C ILE A 77 -8.95 -3.14 -17.04
N ALA A 78 -9.09 -1.90 -17.50
CA ALA A 78 -8.46 -1.47 -18.76
C ALA A 78 -6.93 -1.52 -18.67
N ASP A 79 -6.35 -1.06 -17.57
CA ASP A 79 -4.92 -1.09 -17.32
C ASP A 79 -4.38 -2.52 -17.22
N LEU A 80 -5.11 -3.44 -16.57
CA LEU A 80 -4.75 -4.86 -16.51
C LEU A 80 -4.71 -5.50 -17.90
N ARG A 81 -5.74 -5.27 -18.72
CA ARG A 81 -5.77 -5.76 -20.12
C ARG A 81 -4.58 -5.24 -20.91
N PHE A 82 -4.30 -3.94 -20.81
CA PHE A 82 -3.15 -3.33 -21.44
C PHE A 82 -1.82 -3.96 -20.99
N ALA A 83 -1.64 -4.14 -19.68
CA ALA A 83 -0.43 -4.73 -19.11
C ALA A 83 -0.23 -6.19 -19.58
N LEU A 84 -1.29 -6.99 -19.60
CA LEU A 84 -1.25 -8.37 -20.09
C LEU A 84 -0.82 -8.42 -21.55
N ASN A 85 -1.38 -7.54 -22.40
CA ASN A 85 -1.03 -7.44 -23.83
C ASN A 85 0.41 -6.93 -24.04
N LEU A 86 0.91 -6.06 -23.15
CA LEU A 86 2.31 -5.60 -23.15
C LEU A 86 3.30 -6.72 -22.79
N GLY A 87 2.83 -7.74 -22.07
CA GLY A 87 3.65 -8.91 -21.76
C GLY A 87 4.31 -8.85 -20.39
N VAL A 88 3.70 -8.23 -19.37
CA VAL A 88 4.21 -8.23 -17.99
C VAL A 88 4.35 -9.64 -17.43
N ASP A 89 5.31 -9.84 -16.53
CA ASP A 89 5.58 -11.13 -15.90
C ASP A 89 4.78 -11.33 -14.61
N LEU A 90 4.41 -10.24 -13.92
CA LEU A 90 3.73 -10.25 -12.64
C LEU A 90 2.72 -9.11 -12.58
N VAL A 91 1.64 -9.28 -11.82
CA VAL A 91 0.65 -8.24 -11.51
C VAL A 91 0.53 -8.10 -10.00
N ALA A 92 0.57 -6.88 -9.48
CA ALA A 92 0.32 -6.61 -8.07
C ALA A 92 -1.07 -5.98 -7.90
N LEU A 93 -1.92 -6.61 -7.08
CA LEU A 93 -3.25 -6.13 -6.76
C LEU A 93 -3.22 -5.32 -5.47
N SER A 94 -3.59 -4.04 -5.55
CA SER A 94 -3.69 -3.16 -4.37
C SER A 94 -4.97 -3.39 -3.58
N PHE A 95 -4.92 -3.04 -2.30
CA PHE A 95 -6.06 -3.01 -1.38
C PHE A 95 -6.81 -4.35 -1.26
N VAL A 96 -6.07 -5.46 -1.31
CA VAL A 96 -6.64 -6.79 -1.10
C VAL A 96 -7.22 -6.90 0.31
N ARG A 97 -8.46 -7.40 0.40
CA ARG A 97 -9.20 -7.59 1.65
C ARG A 97 -9.55 -9.05 1.91
N SER A 98 -9.68 -9.83 0.84
CA SER A 98 -10.12 -11.23 0.91
C SER A 98 -9.45 -12.10 -0.15
N PRO A 99 -9.47 -13.43 0.03
CA PRO A 99 -8.98 -14.35 -1.00
C PRO A 99 -9.77 -14.26 -2.31
N ALA A 100 -11.05 -13.86 -2.28
CA ALA A 100 -11.90 -13.75 -3.47
C ALA A 100 -11.52 -12.58 -4.39
N ASP A 101 -10.71 -11.62 -3.91
CA ASP A 101 -10.32 -10.45 -4.72
C ASP A 101 -9.47 -10.85 -5.94
N VAL A 102 -8.80 -12.01 -5.90
CA VAL A 102 -8.05 -12.53 -7.05
C VAL A 102 -8.95 -13.06 -8.16
N ASP A 103 -10.17 -13.47 -7.85
CA ASP A 103 -11.06 -14.15 -8.83
C ASP A 103 -11.35 -13.23 -10.02
N LYS A 104 -11.63 -11.95 -9.77
CA LYS A 104 -11.88 -10.99 -10.84
C LYS A 104 -10.67 -10.72 -11.72
N VAL A 105 -9.47 -10.72 -11.14
CA VAL A 105 -8.21 -10.61 -11.89
C VAL A 105 -8.04 -11.82 -12.78
N HIS A 106 -8.29 -13.01 -12.26
CA HIS A 106 -8.20 -14.25 -12.99
C HIS A 106 -9.21 -14.36 -14.14
N GLU A 107 -10.46 -13.89 -13.94
CA GLU A 107 -11.46 -13.82 -15.02
C GLU A 107 -10.95 -13.00 -16.21
N ILE A 108 -10.39 -11.80 -15.93
CA ILE A 108 -9.84 -10.91 -16.96
C ILE A 108 -8.64 -11.55 -17.65
N MET A 109 -7.76 -12.20 -16.89
CA MET A 109 -6.62 -12.93 -17.46
C MET A 109 -7.05 -14.08 -18.38
N ASP A 110 -8.12 -14.79 -18.02
CA ASP A 110 -8.68 -15.86 -18.85
C ASP A 110 -9.30 -15.31 -20.14
N GLU A 111 -10.02 -14.18 -20.07
CA GLU A 111 -10.56 -13.49 -21.24
C GLU A 111 -9.45 -13.04 -22.19
N GLU A 112 -8.30 -12.59 -21.69
CA GLU A 112 -7.13 -12.19 -22.48
C GLU A 112 -6.26 -13.40 -22.92
N GLY A 113 -6.58 -14.60 -22.45
CA GLY A 113 -5.83 -15.83 -22.76
C GLY A 113 -4.43 -15.87 -22.18
N ARG A 114 -4.16 -15.08 -21.14
CA ARG A 114 -2.84 -14.98 -20.52
C ARG A 114 -2.94 -14.87 -19.00
N ARG A 115 -2.52 -15.92 -18.31
CA ARG A 115 -2.33 -15.91 -16.86
C ARG A 115 -0.90 -15.58 -16.49
N VAL A 116 -0.73 -14.69 -15.52
CA VAL A 116 0.54 -14.35 -14.87
C VAL A 116 0.34 -14.41 -13.36
N PRO A 117 1.40 -14.61 -12.56
CA PRO A 117 1.26 -14.61 -11.11
C PRO A 117 0.74 -13.28 -10.56
N VAL A 118 -0.12 -13.36 -9.53
CA VAL A 118 -0.73 -12.21 -8.87
C VAL A 118 -0.17 -12.05 -7.46
N ILE A 119 0.34 -10.86 -7.16
CA ILE A 119 0.87 -10.47 -5.86
C ILE A 119 -0.22 -9.75 -5.08
N ALA A 120 -0.60 -10.25 -3.90
CA ALA A 120 -1.51 -9.54 -2.99
C ALA A 120 -0.76 -8.44 -2.25
N LYS A 121 -1.19 -7.18 -2.39
CA LYS A 121 -0.69 -6.08 -1.57
C LYS A 121 -1.49 -6.00 -0.26
N LEU A 122 -0.82 -6.24 0.85
CA LEU A 122 -1.39 -6.24 2.20
C LEU A 122 -1.32 -4.83 2.77
N GLU A 123 -2.42 -4.10 2.65
CA GLU A 123 -2.54 -2.67 2.93
C GLU A 123 -3.71 -2.36 3.88
N LYS A 124 -4.60 -3.32 4.09
CA LYS A 124 -5.86 -3.11 4.80
C LYS A 124 -5.98 -3.98 6.06
N PRO A 125 -6.70 -3.52 7.11
CA PRO A 125 -6.95 -4.31 8.32
C PRO A 125 -7.60 -5.66 8.01
N GLU A 126 -8.53 -5.71 7.05
CA GLU A 126 -9.19 -6.95 6.64
C GLU A 126 -8.20 -7.99 6.10
N ALA A 127 -7.12 -7.53 5.44
CA ALA A 127 -6.06 -8.43 5.00
C ALA A 127 -5.25 -9.00 6.18
N VAL A 128 -5.18 -8.27 7.31
CA VAL A 128 -4.55 -8.79 8.54
C VAL A 128 -5.35 -9.94 9.10
N ASP A 129 -6.68 -9.79 9.13
CA ASP A 129 -7.60 -10.80 9.67
C ASP A 129 -7.72 -12.03 8.76
N ALA A 130 -7.67 -11.82 7.43
CA ALA A 130 -7.78 -12.87 6.41
C ALA A 130 -6.41 -13.38 5.89
N LEU A 131 -5.31 -13.09 6.58
CA LEU A 131 -3.94 -13.25 6.08
C LEU A 131 -3.66 -14.65 5.51
N GLU A 132 -3.95 -15.71 6.26
CA GLU A 132 -3.63 -17.07 5.84
C GLU A 132 -4.39 -17.46 4.56
N SER A 133 -5.68 -17.13 4.48
CA SER A 133 -6.50 -17.42 3.31
C SER A 133 -6.06 -16.61 2.08
N ILE A 134 -5.61 -15.37 2.25
CA ILE A 134 -5.05 -14.55 1.17
C ILE A 134 -3.73 -15.15 0.68
N VAL A 135 -2.82 -15.52 1.58
CA VAL A 135 -1.54 -16.16 1.20
C VAL A 135 -1.78 -17.42 0.39
N LEU A 136 -2.78 -18.22 0.73
CA LEU A 136 -3.11 -19.44 0.00
C LEU A 136 -3.71 -19.17 -1.39
N ALA A 137 -4.50 -18.11 -1.54
CA ALA A 137 -5.20 -17.78 -2.78
C ALA A 137 -4.30 -17.10 -3.83
N PHE A 138 -3.32 -16.33 -3.40
CA PHE A 138 -2.42 -15.56 -4.25
C PHE A 138 -1.09 -16.28 -4.52
N ASP A 139 -0.36 -15.85 -5.55
CA ASP A 139 0.94 -16.44 -5.91
C ASP A 139 2.09 -15.88 -5.08
N ALA A 140 1.96 -14.64 -4.62
CA ALA A 140 2.93 -13.95 -3.77
C ALA A 140 2.23 -12.88 -2.92
N ILE A 141 2.92 -12.33 -1.92
CA ILE A 141 2.44 -11.21 -1.13
C ILE A 141 3.43 -10.05 -1.11
N MET A 142 2.90 -8.84 -0.96
CA MET A 142 3.66 -7.63 -0.70
C MET A 142 3.12 -6.95 0.55
N ILE A 143 3.98 -6.76 1.53
CA ILE A 143 3.65 -6.03 2.75
C ILE A 143 3.93 -4.55 2.50
N ALA A 144 2.88 -3.79 2.18
CA ALA A 144 2.94 -2.37 1.86
C ALA A 144 2.76 -1.54 3.14
N ARG A 145 3.87 -1.37 3.87
CA ARG A 145 3.89 -0.84 5.24
C ARG A 145 3.41 0.60 5.35
N GLY A 146 3.57 1.41 4.29
CA GLY A 146 3.10 2.79 4.25
C GLY A 146 1.58 2.85 4.43
N ASP A 147 0.83 2.24 3.51
CA ASP A 147 -0.63 2.22 3.56
C ASP A 147 -1.15 1.44 4.78
N LEU A 148 -0.53 0.30 5.10
CA LEU A 148 -0.92 -0.49 6.27
C LEU A 148 -0.73 0.31 7.57
N GLY A 149 0.36 1.07 7.71
CA GLY A 149 0.65 1.87 8.91
C GLY A 149 -0.25 3.10 9.07
N VAL A 150 -0.98 3.48 8.02
CA VAL A 150 -2.05 4.49 8.08
C VAL A 150 -3.35 3.88 8.60
N GLU A 151 -3.60 2.61 8.31
CA GLU A 151 -4.83 1.90 8.62
C GLU A 151 -4.80 1.19 9.99
N VAL A 152 -3.61 0.76 10.44
CA VAL A 152 -3.44 0.07 11.73
C VAL A 152 -2.42 0.80 12.62
N PRO A 153 -2.45 0.62 13.95
CA PRO A 153 -1.43 1.17 14.83
C PRO A 153 -0.02 0.79 14.40
N LEU A 154 0.88 1.78 14.27
CA LEU A 154 2.23 1.60 13.75
C LEU A 154 3.03 0.51 14.45
N GLU A 155 2.86 0.37 15.76
CA GLU A 155 3.52 -0.66 16.58
C GLU A 155 3.08 -2.09 16.23
N ARG A 156 1.95 -2.27 15.55
CA ARG A 156 1.47 -3.58 15.09
C ARG A 156 2.06 -3.99 13.74
N VAL A 157 2.52 -3.04 12.94
CA VAL A 157 3.05 -3.30 11.58
C VAL A 157 4.23 -4.28 11.59
N PRO A 158 5.26 -4.16 12.47
CA PRO A 158 6.36 -5.11 12.51
C PRO A 158 5.93 -6.53 12.91
N LEU A 159 4.95 -6.65 13.81
CA LEU A 159 4.41 -7.96 14.23
C LEU A 159 3.66 -8.63 13.07
N PHE A 160 2.85 -7.85 12.36
CA PHE A 160 2.14 -8.33 11.18
C PHE A 160 3.13 -8.75 10.08
N GLN A 161 4.16 -7.94 9.80
CA GLN A 161 5.20 -8.25 8.83
C GLN A 161 5.84 -9.61 9.12
N LYS A 162 6.29 -9.85 10.34
CA LYS A 162 6.90 -11.13 10.74
C LYS A 162 5.95 -12.30 10.56
N ARG A 163 4.69 -12.13 10.94
CA ARG A 163 3.67 -13.18 10.79
C ARG A 163 3.37 -13.46 9.32
N ALA A 164 3.24 -12.43 8.49
CA ALA A 164 2.99 -12.57 7.06
C ALA A 164 4.16 -13.28 6.35
N ILE A 165 5.40 -12.89 6.64
CA ILE A 165 6.60 -13.55 6.10
C ILE A 165 6.62 -15.02 6.52
N GLN A 166 6.35 -15.34 7.80
CA GLN A 166 6.33 -16.72 8.28
C GLN A 166 5.31 -17.57 7.52
N ILE A 167 4.05 -17.11 7.42
CA ILE A 167 2.97 -17.87 6.75
C ILE A 167 3.29 -18.06 5.27
N ALA A 168 3.78 -17.01 4.58
CA ALA A 168 4.13 -17.12 3.18
C ALA A 168 5.25 -18.14 2.95
N ARG A 169 6.30 -18.13 3.77
CA ARG A 169 7.39 -19.12 3.69
C ARG A 169 6.92 -20.54 3.96
N GLU A 170 6.06 -20.75 4.96
CA GLU A 170 5.46 -22.06 5.25
C GLU A 170 4.65 -22.61 4.06
N ASN A 171 4.14 -21.71 3.20
CA ASN A 171 3.37 -22.04 2.01
C ASN A 171 4.16 -21.88 0.69
N ALA A 172 5.48 -21.70 0.75
CA ALA A 172 6.36 -21.50 -0.40
C ALA A 172 5.91 -20.35 -1.32
N LYS A 173 5.41 -19.23 -0.74
CA LYS A 173 4.99 -18.05 -1.45
C LYS A 173 6.03 -16.93 -1.30
N PRO A 174 6.47 -16.29 -2.39
CA PRO A 174 7.37 -15.13 -2.32
C PRO A 174 6.80 -13.97 -1.53
N VAL A 175 7.68 -13.26 -0.80
CA VAL A 175 7.33 -12.10 0.01
C VAL A 175 8.17 -10.89 -0.35
N ILE A 176 7.49 -9.78 -0.64
CA ILE A 176 8.11 -8.48 -0.84
C ILE A 176 7.79 -7.59 0.37
N VAL A 177 8.80 -6.97 0.98
CA VAL A 177 8.59 -5.91 1.98
C VAL A 177 8.82 -4.56 1.31
N ALA A 178 7.82 -3.69 1.41
CA ALA A 178 7.76 -2.45 0.65
C ALA A 178 7.52 -1.23 1.54
N THR A 179 7.90 -0.07 1.03
CA THR A 179 7.71 1.28 1.55
C THR A 179 8.52 1.61 2.80
N GLN A 180 9.05 2.83 2.81
CA GLN A 180 9.83 3.40 3.90
C GLN A 180 11.01 2.51 4.32
N MET A 181 11.67 1.86 3.35
CA MET A 181 12.84 1.03 3.62
C MET A 181 14.06 1.90 3.95
N LEU A 182 14.34 2.90 3.09
CA LEU A 182 15.46 3.83 3.18
C LEU A 182 14.98 5.26 2.89
N ASP A 183 13.82 5.65 3.40
CA ASP A 183 13.10 6.89 3.07
C ASP A 183 13.95 8.14 3.25
N SER A 184 14.82 8.18 4.27
CA SER A 184 15.74 9.29 4.48
C SER A 184 16.72 9.51 3.32
N MET A 185 16.97 8.48 2.50
CA MET A 185 17.85 8.57 1.32
C MET A 185 17.20 9.26 0.11
N ILE A 186 15.95 9.67 0.20
CA ILE A 186 15.37 10.62 -0.75
C ILE A 186 16.18 11.93 -0.72
N SER A 187 16.62 12.37 0.45
CA SER A 187 17.33 13.64 0.65
C SER A 187 18.72 13.52 1.26
N ASN A 188 19.16 12.32 1.67
CA ASN A 188 20.45 12.09 2.30
C ASN A 188 21.24 11.00 1.56
N LEU A 189 22.57 11.11 1.57
CA LEU A 189 23.48 10.12 0.95
C LEU A 189 23.59 8.81 1.75
N ARG A 190 23.09 8.77 2.98
CA ARG A 190 23.18 7.60 3.85
C ARG A 190 21.86 7.42 4.61
N PRO A 191 21.44 6.17 4.84
CA PRO A 191 20.26 5.89 5.66
C PRO A 191 20.55 6.16 7.13
N THR A 192 19.49 6.25 7.89
CA THR A 192 19.57 6.18 9.35
C THR A 192 19.94 4.77 9.83
N ARG A 193 20.42 4.65 11.07
CA ARG A 193 20.67 3.33 11.67
C ARG A 193 19.38 2.53 11.84
N ALA A 194 18.25 3.20 12.06
CA ALA A 194 16.95 2.57 12.18
C ALA A 194 16.53 1.91 10.86
N GLU A 195 16.67 2.62 9.74
CA GLU A 195 16.36 2.10 8.41
C GLU A 195 17.29 0.93 8.03
N ALA A 196 18.58 1.05 8.26
CA ALA A 196 19.54 -0.04 8.02
C ALA A 196 19.17 -1.29 8.85
N SER A 197 18.78 -1.11 10.11
CA SER A 197 18.31 -2.20 10.97
C SER A 197 16.99 -2.79 10.47
N ASP A 198 16.07 -1.98 9.98
CA ASP A 198 14.78 -2.41 9.46
C ASP A 198 14.93 -3.27 8.19
N VAL A 199 15.75 -2.81 7.24
CA VAL A 199 16.10 -3.61 6.04
C VAL A 199 16.74 -4.94 6.44
N ALA A 200 17.71 -4.90 7.36
CA ALA A 200 18.36 -6.11 7.85
C ALA A 200 17.37 -7.08 8.50
N ASN A 201 16.44 -6.58 9.31
CA ASN A 201 15.40 -7.41 9.93
C ASN A 201 14.46 -8.03 8.88
N ALA A 202 14.02 -7.28 7.87
CA ALA A 202 13.19 -7.84 6.80
C ALA A 202 13.88 -9.01 6.08
N VAL A 203 15.18 -8.88 5.78
CA VAL A 203 15.98 -9.95 5.17
C VAL A 203 16.14 -11.14 6.12
N LEU A 204 16.46 -10.90 7.40
CA LEU A 204 16.62 -11.96 8.41
C LEU A 204 15.32 -12.69 8.72
N ASP A 205 14.18 -12.00 8.67
CA ASP A 205 12.86 -12.58 8.81
C ASP A 205 12.52 -13.51 7.63
N GLY A 206 13.19 -13.33 6.48
CA GLY A 206 13.09 -14.18 5.30
C GLY A 206 12.25 -13.61 4.18
N ALA A 207 12.20 -12.28 4.04
CA ALA A 207 11.66 -11.63 2.85
C ALA A 207 12.52 -12.00 1.61
N ASP A 208 11.86 -12.29 0.49
CA ASP A 208 12.54 -12.61 -0.77
C ASP A 208 13.03 -11.36 -1.50
N ALA A 209 12.34 -10.24 -1.29
CA ALA A 209 12.71 -8.94 -1.84
C ALA A 209 12.32 -7.79 -0.92
N VAL A 210 13.05 -6.69 -1.03
CA VAL A 210 12.65 -5.38 -0.50
C VAL A 210 12.44 -4.43 -1.67
N MET A 211 11.43 -3.56 -1.57
CA MET A 211 11.10 -2.61 -2.63
C MET A 211 11.44 -1.18 -2.18
N LEU A 212 12.20 -0.50 -3.01
CA LEU A 212 12.45 0.94 -2.90
C LEU A 212 11.46 1.70 -3.80
N SER A 213 11.01 2.85 -3.38
CA SER A 213 10.01 3.69 -4.07
C SER A 213 10.59 5.08 -4.36
N GLY A 214 10.30 6.06 -3.52
CA GLY A 214 10.80 7.42 -3.64
C GLY A 214 12.32 7.50 -3.64
N GLU A 215 12.98 6.65 -2.88
CA GLU A 215 14.43 6.53 -2.81
C GLU A 215 15.07 6.35 -4.20
N THR A 216 14.42 5.54 -5.06
CA THR A 216 14.89 5.29 -6.43
C THR A 216 14.41 6.34 -7.41
N SER A 217 13.15 6.79 -7.31
CA SER A 217 12.54 7.65 -8.34
C SER A 217 12.92 9.11 -8.20
N VAL A 218 13.14 9.60 -6.98
CA VAL A 218 13.43 11.01 -6.67
C VAL A 218 14.59 11.20 -5.70
N GLY A 219 15.26 10.12 -5.30
CA GLY A 219 16.40 10.16 -4.38
C GLY A 219 17.61 10.86 -4.99
N ILE A 220 18.41 11.51 -4.15
CA ILE A 220 19.62 12.26 -4.58
C ILE A 220 20.77 11.36 -5.05
N ASP A 221 20.79 10.10 -4.62
CA ASP A 221 21.78 9.10 -5.02
C ASP A 221 21.13 7.72 -5.23
N PRO A 222 20.42 7.52 -6.35
CA PRO A 222 19.66 6.31 -6.61
C PRO A 222 20.48 5.03 -6.81
N VAL A 223 21.80 5.08 -6.80
CA VAL A 223 22.69 3.92 -7.02
C VAL A 223 23.25 3.35 -5.72
N SER A 224 23.45 4.17 -4.71
CA SER A 224 24.19 3.77 -3.48
C SER A 224 23.48 2.70 -2.66
N TYR A 225 22.14 2.58 -2.70
CA TYR A 225 21.44 1.60 -1.87
C TYR A 225 21.55 0.15 -2.36
N THR A 226 21.99 -0.10 -3.56
CA THR A 226 22.29 -1.48 -4.02
C THR A 226 23.36 -2.16 -3.16
N HIS A 227 24.17 -1.38 -2.45
CA HIS A 227 25.25 -1.83 -1.57
C HIS A 227 24.83 -1.84 -0.08
N LEU A 228 23.64 -1.34 0.25
CA LEU A 228 23.10 -1.33 1.63
C LEU A 228 22.26 -2.57 1.95
N THR A 229 21.88 -3.33 0.94
CA THR A 229 21.30 -4.66 1.13
C THR A 229 22.38 -5.59 1.69
N LEU A 230 22.07 -6.31 2.77
CA LEU A 230 22.96 -7.31 3.32
C LEU A 230 23.35 -8.31 2.21
N PRO A 231 24.63 -8.69 2.12
CA PRO A 231 25.03 -9.77 1.23
C PRO A 231 24.26 -11.03 1.64
N THR A 232 23.45 -11.53 0.72
CA THR A 232 22.61 -12.73 0.91
C THR A 232 23.41 -14.03 0.80
N THR A 233 24.73 -13.96 0.58
CA THR A 233 25.61 -15.13 0.60
C THR A 233 25.92 -15.50 2.04
N PRO A 234 25.51 -16.68 2.51
CA PRO A 234 26.01 -17.19 3.78
C PRO A 234 27.53 -17.39 3.68
N TYR A 235 28.26 -16.92 4.68
CA TYR A 235 29.66 -17.25 4.88
C TYR A 235 29.83 -18.73 5.21
#